data_f2ecbd5d6e50d19485c8b059496d3d2a
#
_entry.id   f2ecbd5d6e50d19485c8b059496d3d2a
#
_cell.length_a   1.000
_cell.length_b   1.000
_cell.length_c   1.000
_cell.angle_alpha   90.00
_cell.angle_beta   90.00
_cell.angle_gamma   90.00
#
_symmetry.space_group_name_H-M   'P 1'
#
loop_
_entity.id
_entity.type
_entity.pdbx_description
1 polymer ?
#
loop_
_entity_poly.entity_id
_entity_poly.type
_entity_poly.pdbx_seq_one_letter_code
_entity_poly.pdbx_strand_id
1 'polypeptide(L)'
;MANNLLTPTAVTREALRIAHEKLSFIGTTERQYDDSFAQSGAKIGDSLSIRLPNKYTVRTGKTLQAQDTEETSVTLTVATQKGVDMNFSTKDLTTDIDDFSKRIIEPAMAVLCSNIESTMLDSVTKDIYNHVGTPGTLPTFAQINKAKAKLNQYLAPKDNNRHIQMESIDMAGQVDALKGLFQDSKEISKQYRDGVVGRTAGLNWVENERIYTHTNGSDITGITFDSVTAADGDSTLAITGASSAPSVGSIFTMADVYAVHPETKVAYPHLQQFVVTAATTSSLSF
;
A
#
# COMPACT_ATOMS: atom_id res chain seq x y z
N MET A 1 -27.79 -35.95 -27.64
CA MET A 1 -27.53 -35.72 -26.18
C MET A 1 -26.85 -34.38 -26.08
N ALA A 2 -27.49 -33.44 -25.43
CA ALA A 2 -26.92 -32.12 -25.23
C ALA A 2 -25.76 -32.27 -24.22
N ASN A 3 -24.55 -31.96 -24.62
CA ASN A 3 -23.41 -31.86 -23.72
C ASN A 3 -23.68 -30.74 -22.74
N ASN A 4 -23.85 -31.10 -21.47
CA ASN A 4 -23.96 -30.15 -20.39
C ASN A 4 -22.54 -29.64 -20.08
N LEU A 5 -22.09 -28.63 -20.83
CA LEU A 5 -20.82 -27.98 -20.63
C LEU A 5 -20.78 -27.34 -19.23
N LEU A 6 -19.63 -27.43 -18.60
CA LEU A 6 -19.30 -26.70 -17.37
C LEU A 6 -19.92 -25.32 -17.42
N THR A 7 -20.81 -25.08 -16.49
CA THR A 7 -21.49 -23.80 -16.41
C THR A 7 -20.41 -22.71 -16.19
N PRO A 8 -20.55 -21.53 -16.80
CA PRO A 8 -19.64 -20.40 -16.56
C PRO A 8 -19.36 -20.13 -15.07
N THR A 9 -20.31 -20.49 -14.22
CA THR A 9 -20.22 -20.41 -12.76
C THR A 9 -19.10 -21.28 -12.15
N ALA A 10 -18.84 -22.49 -12.71
CA ALA A 10 -17.77 -23.35 -12.20
C ALA A 10 -16.38 -22.77 -12.54
N VAL A 11 -16.21 -22.29 -13.77
CA VAL A 11 -14.98 -21.63 -14.23
C VAL A 11 -14.73 -20.36 -13.41
N THR A 12 -15.74 -19.53 -13.17
CA THR A 12 -15.63 -18.32 -12.36
C THR A 12 -15.26 -18.64 -10.92
N ARG A 13 -15.85 -19.67 -10.32
CA ARG A 13 -15.55 -20.09 -8.95
C ARG A 13 -14.11 -20.58 -8.80
N GLU A 14 -13.61 -21.36 -9.77
CA GLU A 14 -12.23 -21.82 -9.78
C GLU A 14 -11.25 -20.66 -9.99
N ALA A 15 -11.52 -19.75 -10.90
CA ALA A 15 -10.73 -18.55 -11.13
C ALA A 15 -10.64 -17.68 -9.84
N LEU A 16 -11.75 -17.50 -9.12
CA LEU A 16 -11.76 -16.78 -7.84
C LEU A 16 -10.94 -17.47 -6.77
N ARG A 17 -10.99 -18.80 -6.68
CA ARG A 17 -10.16 -19.57 -5.74
C ARG A 17 -8.68 -19.33 -5.98
N ILE A 18 -8.25 -19.44 -7.23
CA ILE A 18 -6.86 -19.21 -7.64
C ILE A 18 -6.45 -17.75 -7.36
N ALA A 19 -7.32 -16.78 -7.64
CA ALA A 19 -7.06 -15.38 -7.36
C ALA A 19 -6.81 -15.14 -5.87
N HIS A 20 -7.61 -15.70 -4.98
CA HIS A 20 -7.42 -15.59 -3.53
C HIS A 20 -6.10 -16.18 -3.05
N GLU A 21 -5.62 -17.26 -3.65
CA GLU A 21 -4.34 -17.87 -3.31
C GLU A 21 -3.12 -17.06 -3.80
N LYS A 22 -3.27 -16.33 -4.91
CA LYS A 22 -2.15 -15.60 -5.55
C LYS A 22 -2.01 -14.16 -5.08
N LEU A 23 -3.06 -13.54 -4.53
CA LEU A 23 -3.06 -12.15 -4.07
C LEU A 23 -2.56 -12.06 -2.62
N SER A 24 -1.31 -11.64 -2.43
CA SER A 24 -0.71 -11.48 -1.09
C SER A 24 -0.99 -10.09 -0.49
N PHE A 25 -0.72 -9.01 -1.22
CA PHE A 25 -0.94 -7.64 -0.74
C PHE A 25 -2.42 -7.30 -0.59
N ILE A 26 -3.20 -7.54 -1.64
CA ILE A 26 -4.65 -7.25 -1.64
C ILE A 26 -5.37 -8.08 -0.57
N GLY A 27 -4.87 -9.29 -0.27
CA GLY A 27 -5.39 -10.12 0.81
C GLY A 27 -5.25 -9.52 2.21
N THR A 28 -4.27 -8.62 2.41
CA THR A 28 -4.03 -7.95 3.71
C THR A 28 -4.74 -6.61 3.85
N THR A 29 -5.36 -6.07 2.77
CA THR A 29 -6.10 -4.82 2.81
C THR A 29 -7.49 -4.98 3.41
N GLU A 30 -8.02 -3.92 4.04
CA GLU A 30 -9.39 -3.89 4.54
C GLU A 30 -10.38 -3.82 3.36
N ARG A 31 -11.36 -4.72 3.34
CA ARG A 31 -12.35 -4.87 2.26
C ARG A 31 -13.80 -4.84 2.75
N GLN A 32 -13.99 -4.66 4.06
CA GLN A 32 -15.31 -4.73 4.70
C GLN A 32 -15.92 -3.36 4.96
N TYR A 33 -15.45 -2.33 4.28
CA TYR A 33 -15.89 -0.97 4.53
C TYR A 33 -17.33 -0.72 4.10
N ASP A 34 -17.72 -1.25 2.93
CA ASP A 34 -19.07 -1.16 2.39
C ASP A 34 -19.33 -2.39 1.49
N ASP A 35 -20.54 -2.93 1.55
CA ASP A 35 -20.96 -4.10 0.77
C ASP A 35 -21.87 -3.75 -0.43
N SER A 36 -22.14 -2.48 -0.67
CA SER A 36 -23.03 -2.02 -1.74
C SER A 36 -22.60 -2.53 -3.12
N PHE A 37 -21.30 -2.53 -3.41
CA PHE A 37 -20.76 -3.07 -4.66
C PHE A 37 -20.88 -4.60 -4.76
N ALA A 38 -20.90 -5.31 -3.64
CA ALA A 38 -21.09 -6.76 -3.63
C ALA A 38 -22.53 -7.15 -3.94
N GLN A 39 -23.50 -6.31 -3.55
CA GLN A 39 -24.93 -6.57 -3.75
C GLN A 39 -25.42 -6.16 -5.15
N SER A 40 -25.03 -5.00 -5.62
CA SER A 40 -25.50 -4.43 -6.91
C SER A 40 -24.55 -4.62 -8.09
N GLY A 41 -23.30 -5.07 -7.81
CA GLY A 41 -22.21 -5.04 -8.76
C GLY A 41 -21.66 -3.62 -8.96
N ALA A 42 -20.36 -3.52 -9.19
CA ALA A 42 -19.70 -2.24 -9.48
C ALA A 42 -19.56 -2.05 -10.99
N LYS A 43 -19.94 -0.89 -11.51
CA LYS A 43 -19.70 -0.48 -12.90
C LYS A 43 -18.54 0.51 -12.93
N ILE A 44 -17.84 0.58 -14.05
CA ILE A 44 -16.82 1.61 -14.27
C ILE A 44 -17.48 2.99 -14.14
N GLY A 45 -16.91 3.87 -13.31
CA GLY A 45 -17.45 5.18 -12.99
C GLY A 45 -18.29 5.22 -11.72
N ASP A 46 -18.68 4.08 -11.15
CA ASP A 46 -19.37 4.06 -9.85
C ASP A 46 -18.41 4.55 -8.75
N SER A 47 -18.94 5.33 -7.82
CA SER A 47 -18.18 5.92 -6.73
C SER A 47 -18.78 5.59 -5.38
N LEU A 48 -17.91 5.37 -4.39
CA LEU A 48 -18.24 5.15 -3.01
C LEU A 48 -17.65 6.27 -2.17
N SER A 49 -18.44 6.93 -1.33
CA SER A 49 -17.98 7.98 -0.42
C SER A 49 -17.65 7.37 0.94
N ILE A 50 -16.38 7.42 1.32
CA ILE A 50 -15.86 6.93 2.58
C ILE A 50 -15.75 8.09 3.55
N ARG A 51 -16.53 8.09 4.63
CA ARG A 51 -16.48 9.15 5.66
C ARG A 51 -15.23 8.98 6.52
N LEU A 52 -14.54 10.07 6.76
CA LEU A 52 -13.38 10.10 7.64
C LEU A 52 -13.81 10.43 9.09
N PRO A 53 -13.06 9.94 10.10
CA PRO A 53 -13.32 10.30 11.49
C PRO A 53 -13.18 11.80 11.73
N ASN A 54 -14.13 12.37 12.47
CA ASN A 54 -14.08 13.77 12.85
C ASN A 54 -12.92 14.07 13.80
N LYS A 55 -12.35 15.27 13.69
CA LYS A 55 -11.25 15.74 14.51
C LYS A 55 -11.76 16.84 15.44
N TYR A 56 -11.53 16.68 16.76
CA TYR A 56 -11.89 17.64 17.77
C TYR A 56 -10.67 18.16 18.51
N THR A 57 -10.76 19.38 19.06
CA THR A 57 -9.73 19.97 19.91
C THR A 57 -10.22 20.11 21.34
N VAL A 58 -9.32 19.90 22.32
CA VAL A 58 -9.65 20.03 23.72
C VAL A 58 -9.53 21.51 24.15
N ARG A 59 -10.60 22.06 24.73
CA ARG A 59 -10.55 23.40 25.35
C ARG A 59 -10.02 23.35 26.79
N THR A 60 -9.41 24.42 27.23
CA THR A 60 -9.00 24.62 28.63
C THR A 60 -9.78 25.78 29.22
N GLY A 61 -10.34 25.60 30.42
CA GLY A 61 -11.07 26.63 31.14
C GLY A 61 -12.59 26.38 31.27
N LYS A 62 -13.31 27.30 31.91
CA LYS A 62 -14.74 27.18 32.22
C LYS A 62 -15.67 27.63 31.09
N THR A 63 -15.16 28.48 30.19
CA THR A 63 -15.99 29.04 29.10
C THR A 63 -16.25 28.02 28.03
N LEU A 64 -17.50 27.83 27.63
CA LEU A 64 -17.91 26.97 26.55
C LEU A 64 -17.34 27.51 25.22
N GLN A 65 -16.66 26.66 24.48
CA GLN A 65 -16.21 26.88 23.12
C GLN A 65 -16.78 25.73 22.26
N ALA A 66 -17.97 25.98 21.71
CA ALA A 66 -18.57 24.99 20.81
C ALA A 66 -17.75 24.86 19.55
N GLN A 67 -17.56 23.64 19.10
CA GLN A 67 -16.91 23.31 17.84
C GLN A 67 -17.96 22.73 16.90
N ASP A 68 -18.01 23.24 15.69
CA ASP A 68 -18.86 22.66 14.65
C ASP A 68 -18.27 21.32 14.19
N THR A 69 -19.15 20.37 13.87
CA THR A 69 -18.74 19.08 13.35
C THR A 69 -18.70 19.17 11.82
N GLU A 70 -17.52 19.07 11.25
CA GLU A 70 -17.32 19.00 9.80
C GLU A 70 -16.99 17.57 9.39
N GLU A 71 -17.91 16.95 8.66
CA GLU A 71 -17.69 15.60 8.11
C GLU A 71 -16.94 15.69 6.79
N THR A 72 -15.73 15.14 6.77
CA THR A 72 -14.94 14.99 5.55
C THR A 72 -15.09 13.59 4.98
N SER A 73 -15.02 13.44 3.67
CA SER A 73 -15.10 12.15 2.98
C SER A 73 -14.05 12.03 1.88
N VAL A 74 -13.63 10.79 1.62
CA VAL A 74 -12.80 10.43 0.47
C VAL A 74 -13.62 9.60 -0.49
N THR A 75 -13.55 9.90 -1.78
CA THR A 75 -14.28 9.17 -2.81
C THR A 75 -13.40 8.08 -3.41
N LEU A 76 -13.88 6.84 -3.35
CA LEU A 76 -13.31 5.69 -4.05
C LEU A 76 -14.09 5.48 -5.34
N THR A 77 -13.44 5.57 -6.49
CA THR A 77 -14.07 5.40 -7.81
C THR A 77 -13.54 4.16 -8.51
N VAL A 78 -14.44 3.39 -9.12
CA VAL A 78 -14.09 2.25 -9.97
C VAL A 78 -13.60 2.78 -11.32
N ALA A 79 -12.27 2.84 -11.50
CA ALA A 79 -11.64 3.50 -12.65
C ALA A 79 -11.15 2.53 -13.73
N THR A 80 -10.69 1.34 -13.37
CA THR A 80 -9.93 0.46 -14.28
C THR A 80 -10.52 -0.95 -14.30
N GLN A 81 -10.71 -1.49 -15.49
CA GLN A 81 -11.03 -2.90 -15.72
C GLN A 81 -9.83 -3.59 -16.38
N LYS A 82 -9.43 -4.74 -15.85
CA LYS A 82 -8.38 -5.58 -16.41
C LYS A 82 -8.92 -6.98 -16.67
N GLY A 83 -8.46 -7.59 -17.75
CA GLY A 83 -8.86 -8.94 -18.13
C GLY A 83 -7.76 -9.66 -18.89
N VAL A 84 -7.89 -10.97 -18.98
CA VAL A 84 -7.10 -11.84 -19.85
C VAL A 84 -8.06 -12.56 -20.78
N ASP A 85 -7.93 -12.31 -22.07
CA ASP A 85 -8.78 -12.94 -23.08
C ASP A 85 -8.15 -14.24 -23.53
N MET A 86 -8.91 -15.33 -23.43
CA MET A 86 -8.48 -16.65 -23.80
C MET A 86 -9.41 -17.23 -24.87
N ASN A 87 -8.84 -17.80 -25.91
CA ASN A 87 -9.59 -18.52 -26.91
C ASN A 87 -9.38 -20.04 -26.73
N PHE A 88 -10.46 -20.79 -26.54
CA PHE A 88 -10.45 -22.24 -26.40
C PHE A 88 -11.61 -22.85 -27.17
N SER A 89 -11.41 -24.04 -27.70
CA SER A 89 -12.43 -24.77 -28.46
C SER A 89 -13.31 -25.62 -27.54
N THR A 90 -14.51 -25.95 -27.99
CA THR A 90 -15.43 -26.84 -27.27
C THR A 90 -14.80 -28.21 -27.00
N LYS A 91 -13.84 -28.64 -27.84
CA LYS A 91 -13.10 -29.88 -27.67
C LYS A 91 -12.16 -29.83 -26.47
N ASP A 92 -11.54 -28.68 -26.21
CA ASP A 92 -10.62 -28.49 -25.09
C ASP A 92 -11.36 -28.47 -23.74
N LEU A 93 -12.63 -28.01 -23.74
CA LEU A 93 -13.51 -28.04 -22.58
C LEU A 93 -14.00 -29.45 -22.19
N THR A 94 -13.96 -30.42 -23.09
CA THR A 94 -14.40 -31.81 -22.81
C THR A 94 -13.29 -32.67 -22.23
N THR A 95 -12.06 -32.16 -22.21
CA THR A 95 -10.94 -32.79 -21.52
C THR A 95 -11.09 -32.55 -20.00
N ASP A 96 -10.54 -33.42 -19.19
CA ASP A 96 -10.69 -33.47 -17.76
C ASP A 96 -10.59 -32.08 -17.11
N ILE A 97 -11.55 -31.71 -16.26
CA ILE A 97 -11.65 -30.38 -15.60
C ILE A 97 -10.38 -29.98 -14.89
N ASP A 98 -9.74 -30.93 -14.21
CA ASP A 98 -8.53 -30.67 -13.43
C ASP A 98 -7.35 -30.28 -14.32
N ASP A 99 -7.26 -30.89 -15.50
CA ASP A 99 -6.25 -30.52 -16.48
C ASP A 99 -6.52 -29.17 -17.14
N PHE A 100 -7.79 -28.83 -17.41
CA PHE A 100 -8.15 -27.53 -17.96
C PHE A 100 -7.86 -26.38 -16.97
N SER A 101 -8.19 -26.58 -15.69
CA SER A 101 -7.90 -25.60 -14.65
C SER A 101 -6.40 -25.32 -14.53
N LYS A 102 -5.59 -26.36 -14.42
CA LYS A 102 -4.13 -26.23 -14.24
C LYS A 102 -3.41 -25.69 -15.47
N ARG A 103 -3.87 -26.07 -16.67
CA ARG A 103 -3.17 -25.75 -17.92
C ARG A 103 -3.58 -24.41 -18.51
N ILE A 104 -4.79 -23.94 -18.27
CA ILE A 104 -5.35 -22.75 -18.90
C ILE A 104 -5.75 -21.69 -17.87
N ILE A 105 -6.58 -22.03 -16.87
CA ILE A 105 -7.10 -21.03 -15.93
C ILE A 105 -6.01 -20.53 -14.99
N GLU A 106 -5.23 -21.43 -14.41
CA GLU A 106 -4.22 -21.06 -13.41
C GLU A 106 -3.14 -20.11 -13.96
N PRO A 107 -2.52 -20.35 -15.13
CA PRO A 107 -1.57 -19.41 -15.71
C PRO A 107 -2.18 -18.05 -16.05
N ALA A 108 -3.39 -18.03 -16.61
CA ALA A 108 -4.10 -16.79 -16.94
C ALA A 108 -4.40 -15.96 -15.69
N MET A 109 -4.91 -16.60 -14.64
CA MET A 109 -5.19 -15.95 -13.37
C MET A 109 -3.91 -15.49 -12.66
N ALA A 110 -2.81 -16.25 -12.75
CA ALA A 110 -1.53 -15.84 -12.19
C ALA A 110 -1.02 -14.53 -12.82
N VAL A 111 -1.11 -14.40 -14.16
CA VAL A 111 -0.73 -13.18 -14.87
C VAL A 111 -1.64 -12.02 -14.52
N LEU A 112 -2.96 -12.23 -14.48
CA LEU A 112 -3.92 -11.20 -14.12
C LEU A 112 -3.70 -10.69 -12.70
N CYS A 113 -3.60 -11.59 -11.72
CA CYS A 113 -3.35 -11.25 -10.32
C CYS A 113 -2.02 -10.53 -10.13
N SER A 114 -0.97 -10.98 -10.82
CA SER A 114 0.34 -10.33 -10.78
C SER A 114 0.28 -8.88 -11.28
N ASN A 115 -0.43 -8.65 -12.39
CA ASN A 115 -0.58 -7.30 -12.96
C ASN A 115 -1.44 -6.39 -12.07
N ILE A 116 -2.52 -6.90 -11.49
CA ILE A 116 -3.37 -6.12 -10.57
C ILE A 116 -2.56 -5.71 -9.33
N GLU A 117 -1.88 -6.66 -8.70
CA GLU A 117 -1.13 -6.42 -7.47
C GLU A 117 0.05 -5.46 -7.69
N SER A 118 0.80 -5.64 -8.78
CA SER A 118 1.89 -4.72 -9.16
C SER A 118 1.39 -3.30 -9.40
N THR A 119 0.26 -3.14 -10.10
CA THR A 119 -0.33 -1.81 -10.34
C THR A 119 -0.82 -1.16 -9.05
N MET A 120 -1.40 -1.93 -8.13
CA MET A 120 -1.83 -1.42 -6.83
C MET A 120 -0.65 -1.02 -5.96
N LEU A 121 0.40 -1.83 -5.90
CA LEU A 121 1.62 -1.50 -5.15
C LEU A 121 2.30 -0.25 -5.71
N ASP A 122 2.38 -0.10 -7.03
CA ASP A 122 2.91 1.10 -7.69
C ASP A 122 2.11 2.36 -7.29
N SER A 123 0.79 2.29 -7.38
CA SER A 123 -0.09 3.42 -7.00
C SER A 123 0.04 3.77 -5.53
N VAL A 124 -0.13 2.79 -4.64
CA VAL A 124 -0.10 3.02 -3.18
C VAL A 124 1.27 3.54 -2.72
N THR A 125 2.37 3.02 -3.28
CA THR A 125 3.72 3.45 -2.88
C THR A 125 3.97 4.91 -3.23
N LYS A 126 3.41 5.40 -4.33
CA LYS A 126 3.52 6.81 -4.75
C LYS A 126 2.73 7.78 -3.87
N ASP A 127 1.73 7.31 -3.14
CA ASP A 127 0.91 8.14 -2.25
C ASP A 127 1.39 8.12 -0.78
N ILE A 128 2.34 7.22 -0.44
CA ILE A 128 2.83 7.10 0.94
C ILE A 128 3.96 8.09 1.20
N TYR A 129 3.73 9.06 2.09
CA TYR A 129 4.73 10.04 2.52
C TYR A 129 5.65 9.57 3.66
N ASN A 130 5.29 8.49 4.37
CA ASN A 130 6.06 8.01 5.51
C ASN A 130 7.21 7.11 5.08
N HIS A 131 8.44 7.56 5.31
CA HIS A 131 9.67 6.82 4.99
C HIS A 131 10.57 6.71 6.21
N VAL A 132 11.24 5.56 6.36
CA VAL A 132 12.26 5.28 7.39
C VAL A 132 13.38 4.47 6.77
N GLY A 133 14.61 4.92 6.94
CA GLY A 133 15.80 4.23 6.43
C GLY A 133 16.52 5.01 5.34
N THR A 134 17.47 4.37 4.71
CA THR A 134 18.26 4.92 3.60
C THR A 134 17.86 4.17 2.32
N PRO A 135 17.38 4.86 1.28
CA PRO A 135 17.04 4.21 0.03
C PRO A 135 18.21 3.40 -0.56
N GLY A 136 17.90 2.27 -1.19
CA GLY A 136 18.90 1.39 -1.81
C GLY A 136 19.74 0.55 -0.84
N THR A 137 19.41 0.55 0.45
CA THR A 137 20.08 -0.29 1.46
C THR A 137 19.11 -1.21 2.15
N LEU A 138 19.55 -2.44 2.46
CA LEU A 138 18.74 -3.37 3.25
C LEU A 138 18.40 -2.75 4.61
N PRO A 139 17.12 -2.66 5.01
CA PRO A 139 16.74 -2.07 6.27
C PRO A 139 17.25 -2.92 7.45
N THR A 140 17.84 -2.28 8.43
CA THR A 140 18.24 -2.95 9.68
C THR A 140 17.01 -3.23 10.54
N PHE A 141 17.10 -4.20 11.45
CA PHE A 141 16.03 -4.48 12.42
C PHE A 141 15.63 -3.25 13.25
N ALA A 142 16.59 -2.37 13.56
CA ALA A 142 16.33 -1.10 14.22
C ALA A 142 15.48 -0.16 13.35
N GLN A 143 15.72 -0.10 12.04
CA GLN A 143 14.92 0.70 11.11
C GLN A 143 13.49 0.15 10.97
N ILE A 144 13.31 -1.17 10.95
CA ILE A 144 11.99 -1.81 10.96
C ILE A 144 11.20 -1.46 12.23
N ASN A 145 11.86 -1.49 13.40
CA ASN A 145 11.23 -1.06 14.63
C ASN A 145 10.89 0.45 14.64
N LYS A 146 11.72 1.30 14.01
CA LYS A 146 11.41 2.73 13.82
C LYS A 146 10.21 2.93 12.89
N ALA A 147 10.09 2.14 11.81
CA ALA A 147 8.91 2.19 10.94
C ALA A 147 7.64 1.81 11.71
N LYS A 148 7.68 0.75 12.53
CA LYS A 148 6.59 0.38 13.44
C LYS A 148 6.27 1.50 14.45
N ALA A 149 7.28 2.15 15.01
CA ALA A 149 7.09 3.27 15.93
C ALA A 149 6.39 4.45 15.22
N LYS A 150 6.75 4.71 13.96
CA LYS A 150 6.10 5.73 13.14
C LYS A 150 4.62 5.43 12.90
N LEU A 151 4.26 4.18 12.60
CA LEU A 151 2.84 3.77 12.55
C LEU A 151 2.10 4.05 13.86
N ASN A 152 2.76 3.82 15.01
CA ASN A 152 2.17 4.12 16.32
C ASN A 152 2.00 5.63 16.56
N GLN A 153 2.92 6.47 16.07
CA GLN A 153 2.83 7.93 16.16
C GLN A 153 1.63 8.47 15.38
N TYR A 154 1.28 7.84 14.27
CA TYR A 154 0.09 8.16 13.47
C TYR A 154 -1.17 7.39 13.90
N LEU A 155 -1.15 6.76 15.08
CA LEU A 155 -2.29 6.05 15.68
C LEU A 155 -2.83 4.88 14.86
N ALA A 156 -2.01 4.26 14.01
CA ALA A 156 -2.40 3.07 13.27
C ALA A 156 -2.83 1.94 14.24
N PRO A 157 -3.89 1.18 13.94
CA PRO A 157 -4.40 0.11 14.81
C PRO A 157 -3.34 -0.91 15.21
N LYS A 158 -3.38 -1.37 16.47
CA LYS A 158 -2.47 -2.38 17.04
C LYS A 158 -3.18 -3.72 17.19
N ASP A 159 -3.81 -4.17 16.15
CA ASP A 159 -4.69 -5.34 16.10
C ASP A 159 -3.97 -6.65 15.77
N ASN A 160 -2.65 -6.69 15.80
CA ASN A 160 -1.82 -7.82 15.36
C ASN A 160 -1.89 -8.15 13.85
N ASN A 161 -2.57 -7.34 13.07
CA ASN A 161 -2.77 -7.50 11.63
C ASN A 161 -1.80 -6.68 10.79
N ARG A 162 -0.71 -6.20 11.39
CA ARG A 162 0.33 -5.47 10.68
C ARG A 162 1.22 -6.40 9.92
N HIS A 163 1.41 -6.11 8.64
CA HIS A 163 2.24 -6.89 7.74
C HIS A 163 3.44 -6.06 7.26
N ILE A 164 4.54 -6.73 7.01
CA ILE A 164 5.67 -6.20 6.27
C ILE A 164 5.83 -7.08 5.02
N GLN A 165 5.99 -6.44 3.88
CA GLN A 165 6.25 -7.14 2.62
C GLN A 165 7.65 -6.80 2.15
N MET A 166 8.38 -7.80 1.73
CA MET A 166 9.75 -7.68 1.22
C MET A 166 9.93 -8.55 -0.02
N GLU A 167 10.84 -8.15 -0.88
CA GLU A 167 11.37 -8.99 -1.95
C GLU A 167 12.16 -10.17 -1.35
N SER A 168 12.20 -11.31 -2.03
CA SER A 168 12.87 -12.52 -1.52
C SER A 168 14.35 -12.31 -1.26
N ILE A 169 15.04 -11.47 -2.04
CA ILE A 169 16.46 -11.15 -1.84
C ILE A 169 16.65 -10.39 -0.51
N ASP A 170 15.79 -9.39 -0.26
CA ASP A 170 15.82 -8.61 0.98
C ASP A 170 15.43 -9.48 2.19
N MET A 171 14.45 -10.38 2.01
CA MET A 171 14.05 -11.33 3.05
C MET A 171 15.20 -12.26 3.43
N ALA A 172 15.94 -12.80 2.46
CA ALA A 172 17.12 -13.62 2.71
C ALA A 172 18.19 -12.85 3.49
N GLY A 173 18.43 -11.58 3.14
CA GLY A 173 19.32 -10.69 3.87
C GLY A 173 18.86 -10.43 5.32
N GLN A 174 17.56 -10.29 5.56
CA GLN A 174 16.99 -10.14 6.91
C GLN A 174 17.14 -11.42 7.74
N VAL A 175 16.88 -12.58 7.17
CA VAL A 175 17.10 -13.88 7.85
C VAL A 175 18.55 -14.01 8.29
N ASP A 176 19.52 -13.66 7.43
CA ASP A 176 20.93 -13.67 7.78
C ASP A 176 21.28 -12.66 8.89
N ALA A 177 20.75 -11.44 8.81
CA ALA A 177 20.98 -10.41 9.83
C ALA A 177 20.36 -10.77 11.19
N LEU A 178 19.27 -11.51 11.22
CA LEU A 178 18.54 -11.86 12.43
C LEU A 178 18.97 -13.20 13.05
N LYS A 179 19.78 -14.01 12.38
CA LYS A 179 20.20 -15.36 12.81
C LYS A 179 20.79 -15.43 14.22
N GLY A 180 21.37 -14.32 14.71
CA GLY A 180 21.96 -14.23 16.05
C GLY A 180 21.06 -13.66 17.14
N LEU A 181 19.86 -13.18 16.82
CA LEU A 181 18.98 -12.47 17.74
C LEU A 181 17.88 -13.33 18.34
N PHE A 182 17.55 -14.46 17.73
CA PHE A 182 16.46 -15.32 18.15
C PHE A 182 16.98 -16.48 18.99
N GLN A 183 16.50 -16.57 20.23
CA GLN A 183 16.81 -17.67 21.15
C GLN A 183 15.67 -18.70 21.27
N ASP A 184 14.52 -18.49 20.66
CA ASP A 184 13.45 -19.46 20.64
C ASP A 184 13.75 -20.59 19.63
N SER A 185 13.99 -21.78 20.15
CA SER A 185 14.37 -22.95 19.36
C SER A 185 13.35 -23.35 18.30
N LYS A 186 12.05 -23.05 18.52
CA LYS A 186 10.98 -23.37 17.59
C LYS A 186 10.96 -22.44 16.38
N GLU A 187 11.10 -21.14 16.60
CA GLU A 187 11.15 -20.14 15.54
C GLU A 187 12.47 -20.25 14.75
N ILE A 188 13.60 -20.47 15.41
CA ILE A 188 14.91 -20.71 14.77
C ILE A 188 14.84 -21.95 13.86
N SER A 189 14.23 -23.04 14.32
CA SER A 189 14.08 -24.25 13.52
C SER A 189 13.24 -24.03 12.28
N LYS A 190 12.20 -23.17 12.34
CA LYS A 190 11.37 -22.81 11.20
C LYS A 190 12.11 -21.88 10.22
N GLN A 191 12.79 -20.88 10.74
CA GLN A 191 13.62 -19.99 9.91
C GLN A 191 14.71 -20.75 9.16
N TYR A 192 15.38 -21.68 9.83
CA TYR A 192 16.43 -22.49 9.22
C TYR A 192 15.90 -23.42 8.12
N ARG A 193 14.72 -23.99 8.30
CA ARG A 193 14.13 -24.90 7.32
C ARG A 193 13.41 -24.20 6.17
N ASP A 194 12.67 -23.16 6.48
CA ASP A 194 11.72 -22.55 5.55
C ASP A 194 12.23 -21.20 5.00
N GLY A 195 13.32 -20.64 5.56
CA GLY A 195 13.89 -19.36 5.14
C GLY A 195 13.00 -18.13 5.45
N VAL A 196 11.98 -18.29 6.29
CA VAL A 196 10.97 -17.26 6.57
C VAL A 196 11.17 -16.67 7.96
N VAL A 197 11.12 -15.34 8.09
CA VAL A 197 11.23 -14.65 9.40
C VAL A 197 10.02 -14.92 10.31
N GLY A 198 8.86 -15.23 9.75
CA GLY A 198 7.64 -15.46 10.50
C GLY A 198 7.08 -14.17 11.09
N ARG A 199 6.71 -14.20 12.39
CA ARG A 199 6.21 -13.02 13.10
C ARG A 199 7.25 -12.48 14.05
N THR A 200 7.84 -11.34 13.70
CA THR A 200 8.90 -10.70 14.50
C THR A 200 8.63 -9.20 14.61
N ALA A 201 9.02 -8.58 15.73
CA ALA A 201 8.77 -7.18 16.05
C ALA A 201 7.26 -6.81 16.07
N GLY A 202 6.35 -7.79 16.18
CA GLY A 202 4.91 -7.59 16.13
C GLY A 202 4.36 -7.32 14.73
N LEU A 203 5.12 -7.71 13.69
CA LEU A 203 4.77 -7.64 12.27
C LEU A 203 4.76 -9.05 11.69
N ASN A 204 3.84 -9.33 10.79
CA ASN A 204 3.82 -10.56 10.00
C ASN A 204 4.63 -10.32 8.72
N TRP A 205 5.63 -11.17 8.48
CA TRP A 205 6.54 -11.01 7.35
C TRP A 205 6.06 -11.85 6.18
N VAL A 206 5.94 -11.22 5.01
CA VAL A 206 5.45 -11.83 3.78
C VAL A 206 6.40 -11.49 2.64
N GLU A 207 6.76 -12.50 1.85
CA GLU A 207 7.52 -12.32 0.62
C GLU A 207 6.59 -11.92 -0.52
N ASN A 208 7.02 -10.93 -1.32
CA ASN A 208 6.28 -10.51 -2.49
C ASN A 208 7.24 -9.97 -3.56
N GLU A 209 7.31 -10.69 -4.68
CA GLU A 209 8.16 -10.32 -5.83
C GLU A 209 7.57 -9.19 -6.69
N ARG A 210 6.42 -8.63 -6.30
CA ARG A 210 5.73 -7.58 -7.06
C ARG A 210 5.90 -6.20 -6.43
N ILE A 211 6.85 -6.06 -5.50
CA ILE A 211 7.12 -4.80 -4.82
C ILE A 211 7.60 -3.77 -5.84
N TYR A 212 7.02 -2.57 -5.75
CA TYR A 212 7.41 -1.44 -6.58
C TYR A 212 8.75 -0.85 -6.15
N THR A 213 9.65 -0.66 -7.11
CA THR A 213 10.91 0.06 -6.90
C THR A 213 10.78 1.49 -7.41
N HIS A 214 10.79 2.45 -6.49
CA HIS A 214 10.75 3.87 -6.84
C HIS A 214 12.11 4.35 -7.32
N THR A 215 12.13 5.09 -8.43
CA THR A 215 13.31 5.78 -8.94
C THR A 215 13.12 7.29 -8.79
N ASN A 216 13.94 7.92 -7.97
CA ASN A 216 13.94 9.37 -7.85
C ASN A 216 14.37 10.04 -9.17
N GLY A 217 13.82 11.22 -9.44
CA GLY A 217 14.27 12.05 -10.54
C GLY A 217 15.75 12.44 -10.39
N SER A 218 16.39 12.73 -11.50
CA SER A 218 17.85 13.01 -11.57
C SER A 218 18.27 14.32 -10.90
N ASP A 219 17.35 15.22 -10.60
CA ASP A 219 17.67 16.58 -10.15
C ASP A 219 16.72 17.09 -9.05
N ILE A 220 16.98 16.61 -7.84
CA ILE A 220 16.20 16.92 -6.63
C ILE A 220 17.02 17.72 -5.60
N THR A 221 18.24 18.17 -5.96
CA THR A 221 19.11 18.93 -5.07
C THR A 221 19.00 20.43 -5.36
N GLY A 222 18.98 21.24 -4.29
CA GLY A 222 18.96 22.71 -4.43
C GLY A 222 17.57 23.30 -4.71
N ILE A 223 16.50 22.51 -4.60
CA ILE A 223 15.14 23.02 -4.70
C ILE A 223 14.83 23.87 -3.48
N THR A 224 14.35 25.08 -3.70
CA THR A 224 13.87 25.98 -2.65
C THR A 224 12.39 26.28 -2.87
N PHE A 225 11.63 26.36 -1.78
CA PHE A 225 10.23 26.77 -1.84
C PHE A 225 10.14 28.29 -1.87
N ASP A 226 9.27 28.83 -2.70
CA ASP A 226 8.91 30.23 -2.67
C ASP A 226 7.89 30.45 -1.53
N SER A 227 8.38 30.99 -0.43
CA SER A 227 7.59 31.20 0.80
C SER A 227 6.54 32.31 0.68
N VAL A 228 6.55 33.08 -0.38
CA VAL A 228 5.69 34.27 -0.52
C VAL A 228 4.25 33.92 -0.87
N THR A 229 4.02 32.73 -1.42
CA THR A 229 2.70 32.32 -1.94
C THR A 229 2.04 31.19 -1.17
N ALA A 230 2.71 30.59 -0.18
CA ALA A 230 2.15 29.47 0.59
C ALA A 230 1.14 29.96 1.64
N ALA A 231 -0.08 29.44 1.57
CA ALA A 231 -1.15 29.69 2.53
C ALA A 231 -1.49 28.41 3.31
N ASP A 232 -2.16 28.57 4.44
CA ASP A 232 -2.68 27.44 5.21
C ASP A 232 -3.73 26.67 4.39
N GLY A 233 -3.56 25.37 4.26
CA GLY A 233 -4.42 24.50 3.45
C GLY A 233 -3.95 24.31 2.01
N ASP A 234 -2.86 24.94 1.57
CA ASP A 234 -2.33 24.72 0.25
C ASP A 234 -1.78 23.30 0.09
N SER A 235 -2.13 22.67 -1.02
CA SER A 235 -1.59 21.38 -1.46
C SER A 235 -0.57 21.51 -2.59
N THR A 236 -0.26 22.74 -3.01
CA THR A 236 0.68 23.04 -4.09
C THR A 236 1.55 24.23 -3.71
N LEU A 237 2.85 24.08 -3.86
CA LEU A 237 3.85 25.11 -3.56
C LEU A 237 4.63 25.50 -4.83
N ALA A 238 4.94 26.77 -4.97
CA ALA A 238 5.90 27.23 -5.97
C ALA A 238 7.31 26.83 -5.55
N ILE A 239 8.11 26.33 -6.50
CA ILE A 239 9.49 25.91 -6.29
C ILE A 239 10.42 26.63 -7.28
N THR A 240 11.66 26.82 -6.85
CA THR A 240 12.74 27.34 -7.69
C THR A 240 13.98 26.46 -7.55
N GLY A 241 14.89 26.52 -8.53
CA GLY A 241 16.13 25.75 -8.51
C GLY A 241 16.02 24.33 -9.06
N ALA A 242 14.84 23.89 -9.48
CA ALA A 242 14.68 22.59 -10.13
C ALA A 242 15.04 22.68 -11.62
N SER A 243 16.02 21.90 -12.06
CA SER A 243 16.35 21.79 -13.50
C SER A 243 15.50 20.74 -14.22
N SER A 244 14.92 19.80 -13.48
CA SER A 244 13.88 18.88 -13.96
C SER A 244 12.76 18.76 -12.94
N ALA A 245 11.56 18.34 -13.39
CA ALA A 245 10.44 18.11 -12.48
C ALA A 245 10.75 16.95 -11.52
N PRO A 246 10.53 17.10 -10.20
CA PRO A 246 10.63 15.99 -9.27
C PRO A 246 9.72 14.82 -9.65
N SER A 247 10.17 13.59 -9.44
CA SER A 247 9.36 12.41 -9.75
C SER A 247 8.20 12.26 -8.76
N VAL A 248 7.01 11.93 -9.28
CA VAL A 248 5.85 11.56 -8.46
C VAL A 248 6.19 10.37 -7.58
N GLY A 249 5.85 10.44 -6.29
CA GLY A 249 6.21 9.44 -5.28
C GLY A 249 7.52 9.73 -4.55
N SER A 250 8.27 10.77 -4.94
CA SER A 250 9.46 11.21 -4.19
C SER A 250 9.06 11.82 -2.86
N ILE A 251 9.81 11.50 -1.81
CA ILE A 251 9.55 12.01 -0.45
C ILE A 251 10.48 13.16 -0.15
N PHE A 252 9.93 14.24 0.40
CA PHE A 252 10.69 15.41 0.81
C PHE A 252 10.27 15.90 2.21
N THR A 253 11.09 16.77 2.78
CA THR A 253 10.81 17.48 4.04
C THR A 253 11.05 18.96 3.83
N MET A 254 10.34 19.79 4.57
CA MET A 254 10.56 21.23 4.62
C MET A 254 11.23 21.61 5.93
N ALA A 255 12.19 22.56 5.87
CA ALA A 255 12.82 23.10 7.07
C ALA A 255 11.77 23.73 7.98
N ASP A 256 11.91 23.53 9.30
CA ASP A 256 11.05 24.06 10.35
C ASP A 256 9.57 23.59 10.34
N VAL A 257 9.20 22.67 9.46
CA VAL A 257 7.88 22.04 9.43
C VAL A 257 7.94 20.68 10.13
N TYR A 258 7.49 20.65 11.38
CA TYR A 258 7.55 19.47 12.24
C TYR A 258 6.26 18.63 12.15
N ALA A 259 6.42 17.31 12.25
CA ALA A 259 5.28 16.43 12.41
C ALA A 259 4.58 16.68 13.75
N VAL A 260 3.25 16.50 13.78
CA VAL A 260 2.41 16.74 14.97
C VAL A 260 1.65 15.48 15.34
N HIS A 261 1.50 15.25 16.63
CA HIS A 261 0.64 14.16 17.11
C HIS A 261 -0.83 14.42 16.70
N PRO A 262 -1.51 13.45 16.07
CA PRO A 262 -2.84 13.68 15.49
C PRO A 262 -3.91 14.18 16.48
N GLU A 263 -3.88 13.70 17.73
CA GLU A 263 -4.87 14.05 18.76
C GLU A 263 -4.42 15.20 19.64
N THR A 264 -3.20 15.14 20.21
CA THR A 264 -2.73 16.14 21.19
C THR A 264 -2.20 17.41 20.56
N LYS A 265 -1.94 17.41 19.23
CA LYS A 265 -1.36 18.52 18.47
C LYS A 265 0.02 18.97 18.94
N VAL A 266 0.69 18.18 19.74
CA VAL A 266 2.06 18.44 20.18
C VAL A 266 3.03 18.09 19.05
N ALA A 267 3.97 18.99 18.76
CA ALA A 267 4.99 18.76 17.73
C ALA A 267 5.98 17.67 18.14
N TYR A 268 6.34 16.81 17.20
CA TYR A 268 7.42 15.85 17.34
C TYR A 268 8.78 16.51 17.04
N PRO A 269 9.89 15.92 17.47
CA PRO A 269 11.23 16.46 17.22
C PRO A 269 11.74 16.21 15.78
N HIS A 270 10.95 15.59 14.90
CA HIS A 270 11.32 15.30 13.51
C HIS A 270 10.43 16.08 12.54
N LEU A 271 11.00 16.37 11.37
CA LEU A 271 10.29 17.09 10.31
C LEU A 271 9.16 16.23 9.73
N GLN A 272 8.09 16.90 9.32
CA GLN A 272 7.01 16.30 8.56
C GLN A 272 7.54 15.85 7.19
N GLN A 273 7.19 14.64 6.79
CA GLN A 273 7.47 14.12 5.44
C GLN A 273 6.24 14.33 4.56
N PHE A 274 6.50 14.66 3.31
CA PHE A 274 5.50 14.84 2.27
C PHE A 274 5.87 14.01 1.06
N VAL A 275 4.90 13.64 0.25
CA VAL A 275 5.13 12.92 -1.02
C VAL A 275 4.72 13.81 -2.19
N VAL A 276 5.48 13.75 -3.26
CA VAL A 276 5.18 14.47 -4.49
C VAL A 276 4.06 13.76 -5.23
N THR A 277 2.88 14.38 -5.32
CA THR A 277 1.73 13.88 -6.09
C THR A 277 1.71 14.38 -7.52
N ALA A 278 2.18 15.61 -7.75
CA ALA A 278 2.42 16.16 -9.07
C ALA A 278 3.55 17.20 -8.99
N ALA A 279 4.33 17.35 -10.05
CA ALA A 279 5.37 18.36 -10.08
C ALA A 279 5.64 18.89 -11.49
N THR A 280 6.07 20.15 -11.54
CA THR A 280 6.70 20.78 -12.69
C THR A 280 8.06 21.33 -12.26
N THR A 281 8.78 22.02 -13.14
CA THR A 281 10.02 22.70 -12.75
C THR A 281 9.81 23.93 -11.86
N SER A 282 8.57 24.41 -11.74
CA SER A 282 8.21 25.62 -10.98
C SER A 282 7.15 25.41 -9.90
N SER A 283 6.54 24.24 -9.83
CA SER A 283 5.51 23.92 -8.81
C SER A 283 5.59 22.46 -8.36
N LEU A 284 5.20 22.21 -7.12
CA LEU A 284 5.18 20.90 -6.50
C LEU A 284 3.87 20.75 -5.74
N SER A 285 3.12 19.67 -6.01
CA SER A 285 1.92 19.28 -5.27
C SER A 285 2.21 18.08 -4.34
N PHE A 286 1.54 18.04 -3.16
CA PHE A 286 1.76 17.02 -2.13
C PHE A 286 0.48 16.66 -1.37
#